data_6502d275c51ef741d955d6aacf2880ec
#
_entry.id   6502d275c51ef741d955d6aacf2880ec
#
_cell.length_a   1.000
_cell.length_b   1.000
_cell.length_c   1.000
_cell.angle_alpha   90.00
_cell.angle_beta   90.00
_cell.angle_gamma   90.00
#
_symmetry.space_group_name_H-M   'P 1'
#
loop_
_entity.id
_entity.type
_entity.pdbx_description
1 polymer ?
#
loop_
_entity_poly.entity_id
_entity_poly.type
_entity_poly.pdbx_seq_one_letter_code
_entity_poly.pdbx_strand_id
1 'polypeptide(L)'
;MTLSWDTAAWEDFQYWLDTDKAMARKIRALLKECLRTPTTGTGKPEPLKHDFAGYWSRRITDEHRLVYKVAGDEVRIAACRYHYG
;
A
#
# COMPACT_ATOMS: atom_id res chain seq x y z
N MET A 1 -10.09 -12.33 -3.52
CA MET A 1 -9.86 -11.16 -2.66
C MET A 1 -10.06 -9.89 -3.48
N THR A 2 -10.71 -8.91 -2.91
CA THR A 2 -11.02 -7.65 -3.59
C THR A 2 -10.01 -6.58 -3.23
N LEU A 3 -9.58 -5.81 -4.23
CA LEU A 3 -8.72 -4.65 -4.01
C LEU A 3 -9.59 -3.40 -4.08
N SER A 4 -9.54 -2.57 -3.05
CA SER A 4 -10.24 -1.30 -3.05
C SER A 4 -9.30 -0.17 -2.68
N TRP A 5 -9.70 1.07 -2.96
CA TRP A 5 -8.86 2.25 -2.77
C TRP A 5 -9.62 3.33 -2.04
N ASP A 6 -9.00 3.93 -1.03
CA ASP A 6 -9.46 5.22 -0.56
C ASP A 6 -9.14 6.25 -1.64
N THR A 7 -9.94 7.29 -1.73
CA THR A 7 -9.74 8.32 -2.77
C THR A 7 -8.34 8.91 -2.73
N ALA A 8 -7.83 9.19 -1.52
CA ALA A 8 -6.48 9.74 -1.37
C ALA A 8 -5.40 8.81 -1.92
N ALA A 9 -5.56 7.50 -1.70
CA ALA A 9 -4.61 6.51 -2.22
C ALA A 9 -4.67 6.42 -3.74
N TRP A 10 -5.88 6.50 -4.30
CA TRP A 10 -6.07 6.51 -5.74
C TRP A 10 -5.38 7.74 -6.37
N GLU A 11 -5.50 8.90 -5.73
CA GLU A 11 -4.81 10.11 -6.18
C GLU A 11 -3.29 9.97 -6.10
N ASP A 12 -2.78 9.34 -5.04
CA ASP A 12 -1.35 9.04 -4.93
C ASP A 12 -0.87 8.20 -6.11
N PHE A 13 -1.63 7.17 -6.46
CA PHE A 13 -1.26 6.28 -7.56
C PHE A 13 -1.30 7.02 -8.89
N GLN A 14 -2.30 7.87 -9.12
CA GLN A 14 -2.36 8.72 -10.31
C GLN A 14 -1.15 9.64 -10.40
N TYR A 15 -0.74 10.21 -9.28
CA TYR A 15 0.46 11.04 -9.22
C TYR A 15 1.69 10.28 -9.73
N TRP A 16 1.87 9.03 -9.28
CA TRP A 16 3.01 8.22 -9.73
C TRP A 16 2.91 7.85 -11.20
N LEU A 17 1.73 7.54 -11.68
CA LEU A 17 1.53 7.24 -13.10
C LEU A 17 1.93 8.42 -13.98
N ASP A 18 1.69 9.64 -13.50
CA ASP A 18 1.99 10.86 -14.25
C ASP A 18 3.44 11.32 -14.11
N THR A 19 4.09 11.03 -12.98
CA THR A 19 5.39 11.63 -12.66
C THR A 19 6.54 10.63 -12.57
N ASP A 20 6.27 9.37 -12.25
CA ASP A 20 7.32 8.36 -12.04
C ASP A 20 6.78 6.95 -12.27
N LYS A 21 6.87 6.51 -13.50
CA LYS A 21 6.33 5.20 -13.90
C LYS A 21 7.03 4.03 -13.21
N ALA A 22 8.29 4.20 -12.83
CA ALA A 22 9.00 3.16 -12.09
C ALA A 22 8.39 2.95 -10.70
N MET A 23 7.98 4.02 -10.04
CA MET A 23 7.27 3.94 -8.76
C MET A 23 5.92 3.25 -8.94
N ALA A 24 5.18 3.60 -9.97
CA ALA A 24 3.89 2.97 -10.26
C ALA A 24 4.05 1.47 -10.48
N ARG A 25 5.10 1.05 -11.18
CA ARG A 25 5.38 -0.38 -11.39
C ARG A 25 5.71 -1.10 -10.08
N LYS A 26 6.49 -0.48 -9.21
CA LYS A 26 6.81 -1.04 -7.90
C LYS A 26 5.55 -1.23 -7.06
N ILE A 27 4.71 -0.21 -7.03
CA ILE A 27 3.44 -0.26 -6.29
C ILE A 27 2.57 -1.38 -6.84
N ARG A 28 2.45 -1.48 -8.15
CA ARG A 28 1.65 -2.54 -8.78
C ARG A 28 2.13 -3.93 -8.39
N ALA A 29 3.45 -4.15 -8.37
CA ALA A 29 4.02 -5.43 -7.96
C ALA A 29 3.69 -5.73 -6.50
N LEU A 30 3.78 -4.74 -5.62
CA LEU A 30 3.43 -4.91 -4.21
C LEU A 30 1.94 -5.20 -4.04
N LEU A 31 1.07 -4.56 -4.82
CA LEU A 31 -0.37 -4.81 -4.76
C LEU A 31 -0.70 -6.25 -5.17
N LYS A 32 -0.08 -6.75 -6.22
CA LYS A 32 -0.27 -8.15 -6.63
C LYS A 32 0.14 -9.11 -5.52
N GLU A 33 1.24 -8.82 -4.85
CA GLU A 33 1.70 -9.65 -3.75
C GLU A 33 0.79 -9.54 -2.54
N CYS A 34 0.30 -8.33 -2.21
CA CYS A 34 -0.67 -8.12 -1.13
C CYS A 34 -1.93 -8.96 -1.30
N LEU A 35 -2.40 -9.10 -2.52
CA LEU A 35 -3.60 -9.90 -2.80
C LEU A 35 -3.37 -11.39 -2.54
N ARG A 36 -2.13 -11.85 -2.62
CA ARG A 36 -1.77 -13.25 -2.34
C ARG A 36 -1.41 -13.47 -0.89
N THR A 37 -0.54 -12.60 -0.35
CA THR A 37 -0.01 -12.75 1.00
C THR A 37 -0.01 -11.37 1.69
N PRO A 38 -1.17 -10.95 2.23
CA PRO A 38 -1.31 -9.58 2.72
C PRO A 38 -0.43 -9.21 3.91
N THR A 39 0.04 -10.17 4.68
CA THR A 39 0.82 -9.88 5.88
C THR A 39 2.26 -10.40 5.83
N THR A 40 2.68 -10.95 4.70
CA THR A 40 4.05 -11.47 4.52
C THR A 40 4.57 -11.10 3.15
N GLY A 41 5.89 -11.17 2.96
CA GLY A 41 6.50 -11.01 1.66
C GLY A 41 7.34 -9.76 1.50
N THR A 42 7.44 -9.28 0.26
CA THR A 42 8.32 -8.17 -0.12
C THR A 42 7.89 -6.84 0.52
N GLY A 43 8.86 -5.99 0.81
CA GLY A 43 8.59 -4.66 1.37
C GLY A 43 8.47 -4.63 2.87
N LYS A 44 8.80 -5.73 3.53
CA LYS A 44 8.77 -5.84 5.00
C LYS A 44 7.42 -5.41 5.56
N PRO A 45 6.32 -6.14 5.24
CA PRO A 45 5.01 -5.78 5.77
C PRO A 45 5.01 -5.81 7.30
N GLU A 46 4.50 -4.74 7.89
CA GLU A 46 4.41 -4.64 9.34
C GLU A 46 3.13 -3.95 9.76
N PRO A 47 2.55 -4.38 10.91
CA PRO A 47 1.34 -3.76 11.41
C PRO A 47 1.65 -2.38 11.99
N LEU A 48 0.75 -1.43 11.76
CA LEU A 48 0.84 -0.10 12.32
C LEU A 48 0.17 -0.05 13.68
N LYS A 49 0.48 0.99 14.45
CA LYS A 49 0.04 1.13 15.84
C LYS A 49 -0.74 2.42 16.03
N HIS A 50 -1.30 2.58 17.22
CA HIS A 50 -2.02 3.78 17.66
C HIS A 50 -3.19 4.11 16.74
N ASP A 51 -3.24 5.27 16.14
CA ASP A 51 -4.34 5.72 15.30
C ASP A 51 -4.50 4.88 14.03
N PHE A 52 -3.45 4.17 13.64
CA PHE A 52 -3.47 3.31 12.47
C PHE A 52 -3.54 1.83 12.80
N ALA A 53 -3.95 1.49 14.03
CA ALA A 53 -4.12 0.10 14.42
C ALA A 53 -5.09 -0.62 13.47
N GLY A 54 -4.70 -1.81 13.01
CA GLY A 54 -5.47 -2.56 12.01
C GLY A 54 -5.00 -2.35 10.59
N TYR A 55 -4.15 -1.36 10.37
CA TYR A 55 -3.52 -1.13 9.06
C TYR A 55 -2.13 -1.75 9.04
N TRP A 56 -1.64 -1.99 7.82
CA TRP A 56 -0.31 -2.52 7.55
C TRP A 56 0.43 -1.59 6.63
N SER A 57 1.75 -1.62 6.65
CA SER A 57 2.55 -0.90 5.67
C SER A 57 3.58 -1.81 5.03
N ARG A 58 3.87 -1.54 3.75
CA ARG A 58 4.99 -2.15 3.03
C ARG A 58 5.86 -1.03 2.49
N ARG A 59 7.16 -1.25 2.51
CA ARG A 59 8.11 -0.29 1.95
C ARG A 59 8.04 -0.31 0.44
N ILE A 60 7.86 0.87 -0.16
CA ILE A 60 8.02 1.07 -1.60
C ILE A 60 9.45 1.54 -1.87
N THR A 61 9.86 2.59 -1.17
CA THR A 61 11.24 3.11 -1.12
C THR A 61 11.51 3.53 0.32
N ASP A 62 12.68 4.09 0.61
CA ASP A 62 12.97 4.60 1.95
C ASP A 62 11.98 5.69 2.36
N GLU A 63 11.49 6.45 1.39
CA GLU A 63 10.65 7.62 1.62
C GLU A 63 9.16 7.32 1.57
N HIS A 64 8.76 6.28 0.86
CA HIS A 64 7.35 6.01 0.57
C HIS A 64 6.91 4.63 1.03
N ARG A 65 5.66 4.56 1.50
CA ARG A 65 5.06 3.32 1.99
C ARG A 65 3.71 3.09 1.34
N LEU A 66 3.41 1.82 1.14
CA LEU A 66 2.07 1.36 0.78
C LEU A 66 1.36 1.04 2.09
N VAL A 67 0.29 1.76 2.39
CA VAL A 67 -0.50 1.57 3.60
C VAL A 67 -1.84 0.98 3.23
N TYR A 68 -2.22 -0.10 3.91
CA TYR A 68 -3.43 -0.84 3.55
C TYR A 68 -4.03 -1.52 4.77
N LYS A 69 -5.29 -1.91 4.65
CA LYS A 69 -6.02 -2.63 5.67
C LYS A 69 -6.58 -3.91 5.07
N VAL A 70 -6.49 -5.01 5.82
CA VAL A 70 -7.10 -6.28 5.41
C VAL A 70 -8.36 -6.46 6.23
N ALA A 71 -9.50 -6.59 5.58
CA ALA A 71 -10.78 -6.77 6.24
C ALA A 71 -11.59 -7.80 5.47
N GLY A 72 -11.80 -8.98 6.06
CA GLY A 72 -12.50 -10.05 5.38
C GLY A 72 -11.76 -10.46 4.11
N ASP A 73 -12.43 -10.39 2.99
CA ASP A 73 -11.88 -10.75 1.68
C ASP A 73 -11.47 -9.51 0.87
N GLU A 74 -11.09 -8.46 1.56
CA GLU A 74 -10.75 -7.18 0.92
C GLU A 74 -9.40 -6.67 1.41
N VAL A 75 -8.60 -6.14 0.47
CA VAL A 75 -7.42 -5.32 0.77
C VAL A 75 -7.75 -3.91 0.36
N ARG A 76 -7.79 -3.00 1.33
CA ARG A 76 -8.15 -1.60 1.10
C ARG A 76 -6.92 -0.73 1.19
N ILE A 77 -6.59 -0.04 0.11
CA ILE A 77 -5.41 0.80 0.04
C ILE A 77 -5.73 2.19 0.57
N ALA A 78 -5.00 2.58 1.62
CA ALA A 78 -5.20 3.87 2.29
C ALA A 78 -4.24 4.95 1.78
N ALA A 79 -3.01 4.56 1.37
CA ALA A 79 -2.02 5.49 0.87
C ALA A 79 -0.93 4.74 0.12
N CYS A 80 -0.27 5.40 -0.82
CA CYS A 80 0.92 4.86 -1.47
C CYS A 80 1.95 5.96 -1.76
N ARG A 81 1.96 6.98 -0.93
CA ARG A 81 2.90 8.09 -1.02
C ARG A 81 3.20 8.55 0.39
N TYR A 82 4.46 8.96 0.63
CA TYR A 82 4.95 9.37 1.94
C TYR A 82 4.99 8.23 2.96
N HIS A 83 5.28 8.57 4.16
CA HIS A 83 5.64 7.67 5.23
C HIS A 83 4.77 7.98 6.45
N TYR A 84 4.09 6.95 6.95
CA TYR A 84 3.32 7.06 8.18
C TYR A 84 4.12 6.43 9.30
N GLY A 85 4.45 7.19 10.25
CA GLY A 85 5.18 6.60 11.28
C GLY A 85 5.43 7.22 12.49
#